data_9eb8ca677215a2617e392c01941ab2bb
#
_entry.id   9eb8ca677215a2617e392c01941ab2bb
#
_cell.length_a   1.000
_cell.length_b   1.000
_cell.length_c   1.000
_cell.angle_alpha   90.00
_cell.angle_beta   90.00
_cell.angle_gamma   90.00
#
_symmetry.space_group_name_H-M   'P 1'
#
loop_
_entity.id
_entity.type
_entity.pdbx_description
1 polymer ?
#
loop_
_entity_poly.entity_id
_entity_poly.type
_entity_poly.pdbx_seq_one_letter_code
_entity_poly.pdbx_strand_id
1 'polypeptide(L)'
;MDQLNCFSLTTEGHIAHLVMNRPEAMNTMHPTFWRELHEVLTDIHKAGTARALVISSTGKHFSAGMDLQTFGSAIQMDDTSAEGRSAVYDLLTDMQHTFTLLEELRIPVI
;
A
#
# COMPACT_ATOMS: atom_id res chain seq x y z
N MET A 1 -11.63 11.39 -2.63
CA MET A 1 -11.09 10.07 -2.97
C MET A 1 -12.20 9.05 -2.87
N ASP A 2 -12.25 8.14 -3.82
CA ASP A 2 -13.25 7.09 -3.83
C ASP A 2 -13.05 6.10 -2.70
N GLN A 3 -14.04 5.25 -2.50
CA GLN A 3 -14.00 4.27 -1.43
C GLN A 3 -12.84 3.29 -1.61
N LEU A 4 -12.06 3.12 -0.56
CA LEU A 4 -10.93 2.20 -0.54
C LEU A 4 -11.36 0.81 -0.06
N ASN A 5 -10.71 -0.23 -0.57
CA ASN A 5 -11.03 -1.62 -0.20
C ASN A 5 -10.12 -2.15 0.90
N CYS A 6 -8.86 -1.75 0.90
CA CYS A 6 -7.87 -2.24 1.88
C CYS A 6 -7.66 -1.29 3.04
N PHE A 7 -8.07 -0.05 2.87
CA PHE A 7 -7.77 1.02 3.81
C PHE A 7 -9.02 1.81 4.14
N SER A 8 -8.95 2.50 5.26
CA SER A 8 -9.84 3.56 5.63
C SER A 8 -8.99 4.80 5.88
N LEU A 9 -9.32 5.91 5.26
CA LEU A 9 -8.59 7.17 5.41
C LEU A 9 -9.49 8.21 6.06
N THR A 10 -9.04 8.76 7.18
CA THR A 10 -9.72 9.86 7.85
C THR A 10 -8.72 10.98 8.10
N THR A 11 -9.25 12.19 8.26
CA THR A 11 -8.44 13.36 8.58
C THR A 11 -9.05 14.04 9.78
N GLU A 12 -8.24 14.29 10.78
CA GLU A 12 -8.65 15.02 11.98
C GLU A 12 -7.68 16.18 12.19
N GLY A 13 -8.15 17.39 12.00
CA GLY A 13 -7.29 18.56 11.96
C GLY A 13 -6.29 18.43 10.81
N HIS A 14 -5.01 18.38 11.16
CA HIS A 14 -3.93 18.23 10.19
C HIS A 14 -3.30 16.83 10.21
N ILE A 15 -3.96 15.86 10.84
CA ILE A 15 -3.46 14.49 10.93
C ILE A 15 -4.25 13.63 9.97
N ALA A 16 -3.59 13.03 9.02
CA ALA A 16 -4.16 11.99 8.17
C ALA A 16 -3.96 10.64 8.85
N HIS A 17 -5.02 9.85 8.94
CA HIS A 17 -4.97 8.54 9.58
C HIS A 17 -5.39 7.48 8.55
N LEU A 18 -4.44 6.67 8.16
CA LEU A 18 -4.64 5.58 7.20
C LEU A 18 -4.66 4.27 7.95
N VAL A 19 -5.81 3.59 7.92
CA VAL A 19 -6.02 2.36 8.67
C VAL A 19 -6.10 1.18 7.70
N MET A 20 -5.25 0.18 7.89
CA MET A 20 -5.37 -1.07 7.15
C MET A 20 -6.59 -1.83 7.68
N ASN A 21 -7.53 -2.13 6.80
CA ASN A 21 -8.86 -2.58 7.20
C ASN A 21 -9.28 -3.88 6.54
N ARG A 22 -8.41 -4.89 6.61
CA ARG A 22 -8.70 -6.26 6.22
C ARG A 22 -8.32 -7.23 7.35
N PRO A 23 -8.93 -7.07 8.54
CA PRO A 23 -8.53 -7.89 9.69
C PRO A 23 -8.83 -9.38 9.48
N GLU A 24 -9.85 -9.72 8.70
CA GLU A 24 -10.22 -11.11 8.37
C GLU A 24 -9.11 -11.81 7.55
N ALA A 25 -8.29 -11.04 6.87
CA ALA A 25 -7.17 -11.55 6.08
C ALA A 25 -5.82 -11.15 6.70
N MET A 26 -5.79 -10.83 7.99
CA MET A 26 -4.59 -10.41 8.71
C MET A 26 -3.89 -9.22 8.06
N ASN A 27 -4.65 -8.34 7.41
CA ASN A 27 -4.17 -7.16 6.70
C ASN A 27 -3.06 -7.50 5.69
N THR A 28 -3.21 -8.62 4.98
CA THR A 28 -2.24 -9.01 3.96
C THR A 28 -2.28 -8.07 2.77
N MET A 29 -1.13 -7.94 2.12
CA MET A 29 -0.91 -7.02 1.02
C MET A 29 -1.16 -7.73 -0.31
N HIS A 30 -2.32 -7.49 -0.91
CA HIS A 30 -2.64 -7.99 -2.25
C HIS A 30 -2.53 -6.86 -3.28
N PRO A 31 -2.73 -7.12 -4.58
CA PRO A 31 -2.51 -6.10 -5.61
C PRO A 31 -3.25 -4.78 -5.37
N THR A 32 -4.49 -4.84 -4.85
CA THR A 32 -5.25 -3.62 -4.56
C THR A 32 -4.60 -2.79 -3.45
N PHE A 33 -3.97 -3.43 -2.46
CA PHE A 33 -3.24 -2.73 -1.40
C PHE A 33 -2.19 -1.79 -1.99
N TRP A 34 -1.38 -2.29 -2.93
CA TRP A 34 -0.29 -1.51 -3.50
C TRP A 34 -0.80 -0.32 -4.30
N ARG A 35 -1.85 -0.54 -5.09
CA ARG A 35 -2.46 0.54 -5.87
C ARG A 35 -3.06 1.61 -4.96
N GLU A 36 -3.82 1.20 -3.95
CA GLU A 36 -4.47 2.15 -3.05
C GLU A 36 -3.45 2.93 -2.22
N LEU A 37 -2.43 2.26 -1.71
CA LEU A 37 -1.39 2.92 -0.94
C LEU A 37 -0.68 3.99 -1.78
N HIS A 38 -0.34 3.65 -3.02
CA HIS A 38 0.29 4.59 -3.94
C HIS A 38 -0.60 5.81 -4.17
N GLU A 39 -1.88 5.60 -4.44
CA GLU A 39 -2.83 6.69 -4.67
C GLU A 39 -3.00 7.58 -3.46
N VAL A 40 -3.17 6.99 -2.28
CA VAL A 40 -3.34 7.74 -1.04
C VAL A 40 -2.12 8.61 -0.74
N LEU A 41 -0.93 8.02 -0.83
CA LEU A 41 0.30 8.75 -0.53
C LEU A 41 0.52 9.89 -1.53
N THR A 42 0.23 9.65 -2.80
CA THR A 42 0.34 10.68 -3.83
C THR A 42 -0.63 11.82 -3.57
N ASP A 43 -1.87 11.50 -3.21
CA ASP A 43 -2.89 12.52 -2.94
C ASP A 43 -2.56 13.34 -1.70
N ILE A 44 -2.08 12.71 -0.63
CA ILE A 44 -1.65 13.40 0.58
C ILE A 44 -0.49 14.36 0.28
N HIS A 45 0.45 13.91 -0.52
CA HIS A 45 1.61 14.73 -0.91
C HIS A 45 1.18 15.95 -1.72
N LYS A 46 0.31 15.74 -2.70
CA LYS A 46 -0.18 16.83 -3.56
C LYS A 46 -1.05 17.82 -2.82
N ALA A 47 -1.92 17.35 -1.93
CA ALA A 47 -2.81 18.21 -1.18
C ALA A 47 -2.05 19.14 -0.22
N GLY A 48 -0.99 18.66 0.40
CA GLY A 48 -0.12 19.46 1.26
C GLY A 48 -0.79 19.97 2.53
N THR A 49 -1.94 19.41 2.92
CA THR A 49 -2.70 19.89 4.08
C THR A 49 -2.40 19.11 5.35
N ALA A 50 -1.97 17.86 5.24
CA ALA A 50 -1.63 17.04 6.38
C ALA A 50 -0.25 17.42 6.93
N ARG A 51 -0.12 17.39 8.25
CA ARG A 51 1.13 17.65 8.95
C ARG A 51 1.78 16.38 9.48
N ALA A 52 1.04 15.30 9.51
CA ALA A 52 1.54 13.97 9.85
C ALA A 52 0.61 12.92 9.26
N LEU A 53 1.19 11.76 8.96
CA LEU A 53 0.42 10.59 8.53
C LEU A 53 0.63 9.50 9.56
N VAL A 54 -0.48 8.98 10.11
CA VAL A 54 -0.45 7.84 11.03
C VAL A 54 -1.00 6.64 10.28
N ILE A 55 -0.25 5.54 10.28
CA ILE A 55 -0.69 4.28 9.70
C ILE A 55 -0.89 3.28 10.83
N SER A 56 -2.09 2.73 10.89
CA SER A 56 -2.42 1.71 11.86
C SER A 56 -3.20 0.58 11.18
N SER A 57 -3.58 -0.42 11.93
CA SER A 57 -4.33 -1.55 11.39
C SER A 57 -5.40 -2.01 12.36
N THR A 58 -6.33 -2.80 11.83
CA THR A 58 -7.40 -3.42 12.60
C THR A 58 -7.06 -4.88 12.87
N GLY A 59 -7.75 -5.47 13.85
CA GLY A 59 -7.57 -6.87 14.20
C GLY A 59 -6.35 -7.12 15.06
N LYS A 60 -5.90 -8.38 15.09
CA LYS A 60 -4.81 -8.81 15.95
C LYS A 60 -3.42 -8.50 15.40
N HIS A 61 -3.30 -8.38 14.10
CA HIS A 61 -2.00 -8.25 13.42
C HIS A 61 -1.93 -6.94 12.67
N PHE A 62 -0.78 -6.29 12.74
CA PHE A 62 -0.54 -5.11 11.92
C PHE A 62 -0.65 -5.49 10.44
N SER A 63 0.16 -6.44 9.99
CA SER A 63 0.08 -7.04 8.67
C SER A 63 0.86 -8.35 8.67
N ALA A 64 0.33 -9.36 8.01
CA ALA A 64 1.04 -10.63 7.81
C ALA A 64 1.91 -10.65 6.56
N GLY A 65 2.05 -9.50 5.89
CA GLY A 65 2.90 -9.37 4.72
C GLY A 65 2.16 -9.64 3.41
N MET A 66 2.87 -10.16 2.42
CA MET A 66 2.32 -10.43 1.09
C MET A 66 1.19 -11.45 1.15
N ASP A 67 0.14 -11.19 0.39
CA ASP A 67 -0.93 -12.17 0.17
C ASP A 67 -0.46 -13.13 -0.92
N LEU A 68 0.18 -14.22 -0.50
CA LEU A 68 0.79 -15.17 -1.42
C LEU A 68 -0.22 -15.83 -2.34
N GLN A 69 -1.43 -16.10 -1.82
CA GLN A 69 -2.47 -16.76 -2.61
C GLN A 69 -2.95 -15.85 -3.73
N THR A 70 -3.23 -14.60 -3.42
CA THR A 70 -3.70 -13.63 -4.41
C THR A 70 -2.61 -13.31 -5.43
N PHE A 71 -1.37 -13.11 -4.97
CA PHE A 71 -0.26 -12.86 -5.88
C PHE A 71 0.00 -14.06 -6.78
N GLY A 72 -0.09 -15.28 -6.25
CA GLY A 72 0.11 -16.48 -7.05
C GLY A 72 -0.94 -16.69 -8.13
N SER A 73 -2.16 -16.21 -7.92
CA SER A 73 -3.25 -16.37 -8.88
C SER A 73 -3.43 -15.16 -9.80
N ALA A 74 -3.18 -13.94 -9.28
CA ALA A 74 -3.43 -12.70 -10.02
C ALA A 74 -2.23 -12.26 -10.86
N ILE A 75 -1.02 -12.68 -10.49
CA ILE A 75 0.22 -12.27 -11.14
C ILE A 75 0.96 -13.52 -11.56
N GLN A 76 1.19 -13.63 -12.86
CA GLN A 76 1.98 -14.74 -13.39
C GLN A 76 3.46 -14.47 -13.17
N MET A 77 4.05 -15.22 -12.26
CA MET A 77 5.47 -15.14 -11.96
C MET A 77 6.21 -16.12 -12.85
N ASP A 78 6.39 -15.76 -14.13
CA ASP A 78 7.12 -16.57 -15.09
C ASP A 78 8.60 -16.17 -15.09
N ASP A 79 9.46 -17.03 -14.57
CA ASP A 79 10.91 -16.81 -14.55
C ASP A 79 11.63 -17.57 -15.68
N THR A 80 10.88 -18.23 -16.58
CA THR A 80 11.46 -19.05 -17.65
C THR A 80 11.78 -18.26 -18.92
N SER A 81 11.19 -17.06 -19.07
CA SER A 81 11.43 -16.20 -20.22
C SER A 81 12.05 -14.88 -19.79
N ALA A 82 12.72 -14.20 -20.73
CA ALA A 82 13.26 -12.86 -20.47
C ALA A 82 12.14 -11.85 -20.17
N GLU A 83 11.03 -11.96 -20.88
CA GLU A 83 9.86 -11.09 -20.69
C GLU A 83 9.22 -11.32 -19.33
N GLY A 84 9.09 -12.59 -18.92
CA GLY A 84 8.55 -12.92 -17.61
C GLY A 84 9.43 -12.41 -16.48
N ARG A 85 10.75 -12.57 -16.60
CA ARG A 85 11.69 -12.06 -15.60
C ARG A 85 11.66 -10.54 -15.52
N SER A 86 11.55 -9.87 -16.66
CA SER A 86 11.42 -8.41 -16.71
C SER A 86 10.14 -7.93 -16.03
N ALA A 87 9.03 -8.63 -16.26
CA ALA A 87 7.75 -8.30 -15.65
C ALA A 87 7.80 -8.45 -14.11
N VAL A 88 8.44 -9.49 -13.61
CA VAL A 88 8.64 -9.68 -12.17
C VAL A 88 9.51 -8.58 -11.60
N TYR A 89 10.58 -8.22 -12.27
CA TYR A 89 11.47 -7.13 -11.86
C TYR A 89 10.69 -5.80 -11.75
N ASP A 90 9.90 -5.48 -12.77
CA ASP A 90 9.12 -4.25 -12.79
C ASP A 90 8.09 -4.22 -11.67
N LEU A 91 7.42 -5.34 -11.42
CA LEU A 91 6.46 -5.46 -10.33
C LEU A 91 7.13 -5.19 -8.99
N LEU A 92 8.24 -5.85 -8.72
CA LEU A 92 8.96 -5.67 -7.45
C LEU A 92 9.48 -4.24 -7.30
N THR A 93 9.96 -3.65 -8.38
CA THR A 93 10.41 -2.25 -8.38
C THR A 93 9.27 -1.29 -8.06
N ASP A 94 8.10 -1.51 -8.63
CA ASP A 94 6.91 -0.70 -8.36
C ASP A 94 6.48 -0.81 -6.90
N MET A 95 6.51 -2.01 -6.34
CA MET A 95 6.19 -2.24 -4.93
C MET A 95 7.17 -1.54 -4.01
N GLN A 96 8.46 -1.66 -4.30
CA GLN A 96 9.50 -0.96 -3.54
C GLN A 96 9.32 0.55 -3.63
N HIS A 97 9.00 1.06 -4.82
CA HIS A 97 8.77 2.49 -5.02
C HIS A 97 7.59 2.99 -4.17
N THR A 98 6.53 2.19 -4.05
CA THR A 98 5.39 2.55 -3.21
C THR A 98 5.82 2.74 -1.76
N PHE A 99 6.66 1.87 -1.22
CA PHE A 99 7.21 2.06 0.13
C PHE A 99 8.15 3.26 0.20
N THR A 100 8.92 3.52 -0.85
CA THR A 100 9.79 4.69 -0.91
C THR A 100 9.00 6.00 -0.81
N LEU A 101 7.76 6.03 -1.31
CA LEU A 101 6.90 7.19 -1.17
C LEU A 101 6.66 7.58 0.29
N LEU A 102 6.63 6.61 1.21
CA LEU A 102 6.49 6.89 2.64
C LEU A 102 7.68 7.71 3.16
N GLU A 103 8.88 7.42 2.66
CA GLU A 103 10.08 8.16 3.03
C GLU A 103 10.12 9.53 2.35
N GLU A 104 9.63 9.62 1.12
CA GLU A 104 9.68 10.85 0.33
C GLU A 104 8.62 11.88 0.72
N LEU A 105 7.59 11.49 1.47
CA LEU A 105 6.62 12.44 1.97
C LEU A 105 7.31 13.52 2.80
N ARG A 106 6.85 14.77 2.67
CA ARG A 106 7.42 15.90 3.41
C ARG A 106 6.89 16.02 4.83
N ILE A 107 6.20 15.00 5.31
CA ILE A 107 5.61 14.97 6.65
C ILE A 107 6.04 13.70 7.37
N PRO A 108 6.05 13.71 8.71
CA PRO A 108 6.32 12.50 9.47
C PRO A 108 5.30 11.41 9.18
N VAL A 109 5.77 10.18 9.10
CA VAL A 109 4.94 8.98 8.98
C VAL A 109 5.19 8.10 10.20
N ILE A 110 4.11 7.79 10.90
CA ILE A 110 4.18 7.03 12.15
C ILE A 110 3.38 5.74 12.02
#